data_dbc1b349d04597836d2832dd3c9ea54e
#
_entry.id   dbc1b349d04597836d2832dd3c9ea54e
#
_cell.length_a   1.000
_cell.length_b   1.000
_cell.length_c   1.000
_cell.angle_alpha   90.00
_cell.angle_beta   90.00
_cell.angle_gamma   90.00
#
_symmetry.space_group_name_H-M   'P 1'
#
loop_
_entity.id
_entity.type
_entity.pdbx_description
1 polymer ?
#
loop_
_entity_poly.entity_id
_entity_poly.type
_entity_poly.pdbx_seq_one_letter_code
_entity_poly.pdbx_strand_id
1 'polypeptide(L)'
;MFLEIKGLKKGFGSGDSWTEVLRGIDFSVEKGEFCVLLGPSGSGKSTLLNIIGGIDEPDEGYISINGEKTGDMKEKALTLYRRKHLGYVFQMYNLIPNLNVKENIEVGAYLSDKALDIDELLHTL
;
A
#
# COMPACT_ATOMS: atom_id res chain seq x y z
N MET A 1 -0.97 11.46 -15.07
CA MET A 1 -0.17 10.76 -14.04
C MET A 1 -0.99 9.63 -13.43
N PHE A 2 -0.41 8.48 -13.27
CA PHE A 2 -1.12 7.35 -12.65
C PHE A 2 -1.18 7.50 -11.13
N LEU A 3 -0.04 7.75 -10.49
CA LEU A 3 0.03 8.01 -9.05
C LEU A 3 0.51 9.44 -8.84
N GLU A 4 -0.21 10.20 -8.03
CA GLU A 4 0.19 11.55 -7.64
C GLU A 4 0.16 11.68 -6.13
N ILE A 5 1.24 12.21 -5.57
CA ILE A 5 1.37 12.49 -4.14
C ILE A 5 1.72 13.96 -4.00
N LYS A 6 0.94 14.69 -3.19
CA LYS A 6 1.09 16.13 -3.00
C LYS A 6 1.05 16.50 -1.53
N GLY A 7 2.09 17.19 -1.07
CA GLY A 7 2.17 17.78 0.26
C GLY A 7 1.98 16.79 1.39
N LEU A 8 2.38 15.54 1.19
CA LEU A 8 2.08 14.46 2.11
C LEU A 8 2.85 14.59 3.41
N LYS A 9 2.12 14.67 4.52
CA LYS A 9 2.69 14.73 5.86
C LYS A 9 2.12 13.63 6.73
N LYS A 10 2.96 13.05 7.55
CA LYS A 10 2.56 12.04 8.53
C LYS A 10 3.51 12.06 9.71
N GLY A 11 2.96 12.05 10.91
CA GLY A 11 3.71 11.95 12.14
C GLY A 11 3.06 10.95 13.09
N PHE A 12 3.80 10.57 14.12
CA PHE A 12 3.37 9.60 15.12
C PHE A 12 3.75 10.08 16.53
N GLY A 13 2.99 9.64 17.52
CA GLY A 13 3.19 10.00 18.91
C GLY A 13 2.25 11.10 19.37
N SER A 14 2.52 11.68 20.53
CA SER A 14 1.77 12.78 21.11
C SER A 14 2.66 13.67 21.97
N GLY A 15 2.35 14.97 22.03
CA GLY A 15 3.12 15.94 22.81
C GLY A 15 4.61 15.90 22.46
N ASP A 16 5.46 15.72 23.47
CA ASP A 16 6.91 15.71 23.31
C ASP A 16 7.43 14.49 22.55
N SER A 17 6.63 13.43 22.44
CA SER A 17 6.98 12.23 21.69
C SER A 17 6.56 12.27 20.23
N TRP A 18 5.98 13.39 19.78
CA TRP A 18 5.57 13.55 18.39
C TRP A 18 6.79 13.57 17.45
N THR A 19 6.74 12.71 16.44
CA THR A 19 7.78 12.65 15.42
C THR A 19 7.14 12.76 14.05
N GLU A 20 7.54 13.75 13.28
CA GLU A 20 7.11 13.90 11.89
C GLU A 20 7.98 13.01 11.00
N VAL A 21 7.35 12.01 10.38
CA VAL A 21 8.04 11.03 9.53
C VAL A 21 8.04 11.46 8.08
N LEU A 22 6.90 11.93 7.58
CA LEU A 22 6.76 12.48 6.23
C LEU A 22 6.54 14.00 6.32
N ARG A 23 7.37 14.76 5.63
CA ARG A 23 7.48 16.23 5.81
C ARG A 23 7.12 17.01 4.55
N GLY A 24 5.99 16.71 3.94
CA GLY A 24 5.55 17.40 2.74
C GLY A 24 6.15 16.80 1.48
N ILE A 25 5.82 15.56 1.21
CA ILE A 25 6.36 14.84 0.06
C ILE A 25 5.50 15.09 -1.18
N ASP A 26 6.16 15.43 -2.27
CA ASP A 26 5.55 15.57 -3.59
C ASP A 26 6.26 14.67 -4.57
N PHE A 27 5.54 13.80 -5.24
CA PHE A 27 6.06 13.09 -6.42
C PHE A 27 4.91 12.44 -7.21
N SER A 28 5.23 12.00 -8.40
CA SER A 28 4.27 11.31 -9.26
C SER A 28 4.95 10.17 -10.00
N VAL A 29 4.13 9.17 -10.36
CA VAL A 29 4.57 8.01 -11.12
C VAL A 29 3.60 7.82 -12.29
N GLU A 30 4.14 7.59 -13.48
CA GLU A 30 3.34 7.29 -14.65
C GLU A 30 3.00 5.80 -14.69
N LYS A 31 1.94 5.47 -15.40
CA LYS A 31 1.54 4.06 -15.58
C LYS A 31 2.66 3.29 -16.28
N GLY A 32 3.01 2.14 -15.73
CA GLY A 32 4.06 1.28 -16.28
C GLY A 32 5.48 1.59 -15.82
N GLU A 33 5.67 2.65 -15.02
CA GLU A 33 6.98 2.96 -14.46
C GLU A 33 7.35 2.01 -13.32
N PHE A 34 8.63 1.72 -13.24
CA PHE A 34 9.24 1.03 -12.10
C PHE A 34 9.93 2.06 -11.21
N CYS A 35 9.47 2.20 -9.98
CA CYS A 35 9.96 3.20 -9.04
C CYS A 35 10.58 2.54 -7.81
N VAL A 36 11.73 3.03 -7.37
CA VAL A 36 12.43 2.51 -6.19
C VAL A 36 12.55 3.60 -5.14
N LEU A 37 12.10 3.29 -3.91
CA LEU A 37 12.29 4.16 -2.76
C LEU A 37 13.54 3.75 -1.99
N LEU A 38 14.52 4.65 -1.94
CA LEU A 38 15.78 4.42 -1.26
C LEU A 38 15.87 5.26 0.01
N GLY A 39 16.43 4.69 1.05
CA GLY A 39 16.69 5.39 2.30
C GLY A 39 17.04 4.43 3.42
N PRO A 40 17.67 4.94 4.50
CA PRO A 40 17.98 4.11 5.66
C PRO A 40 16.73 3.68 6.41
N SER A 41 16.87 2.71 7.30
CA SER A 41 15.81 2.29 8.20
C SER A 41 15.29 3.49 9.00
N GLY A 42 13.96 3.61 9.13
CA GLY A 42 13.34 4.73 9.84
C GLY A 42 13.19 6.01 9.02
N SER A 43 13.47 5.99 7.72
CA SER A 43 13.33 7.16 6.84
C SER A 43 11.89 7.43 6.36
N GLY A 44 10.93 6.58 6.75
CA GLY A 44 9.53 6.76 6.36
C GLY A 44 9.08 5.97 5.15
N LYS A 45 9.91 5.10 4.58
CA LYS A 45 9.55 4.30 3.40
C LYS A 45 8.32 3.45 3.63
N SER A 46 8.28 2.69 4.72
CA SER A 46 7.14 1.84 5.06
C SER A 46 5.88 2.66 5.34
N THR A 47 6.03 3.82 5.99
CA THR A 47 4.92 4.73 6.25
C THR A 47 4.32 5.24 4.94
N LEU A 48 5.16 5.64 4.00
CA LEU A 48 4.71 6.10 2.69
C LEU A 48 3.97 4.99 1.94
N LEU A 49 4.51 3.77 1.92
CA LEU A 49 3.88 2.63 1.27
C LEU A 49 2.55 2.27 1.91
N ASN A 50 2.43 2.34 3.24
CA ASN A 50 1.18 2.09 3.95
C ASN A 50 0.10 3.12 3.60
N ILE A 51 0.49 4.38 3.41
CA ILE A 51 -0.45 5.43 3.02
C ILE A 51 -0.89 5.23 1.56
N ILE A 52 0.04 4.93 0.66
CA ILE A 52 -0.30 4.61 -0.74
C ILE A 52 -1.26 3.42 -0.79
N GLY A 53 -1.04 2.44 0.07
CA GLY A 53 -1.88 1.25 0.15
C GLY A 53 -3.24 1.44 0.80
N GLY A 54 -3.51 2.62 1.34
CA GLY A 54 -4.77 2.87 2.05
C GLY A 54 -4.88 2.21 3.42
N ILE A 55 -3.76 1.68 3.94
CA ILE A 55 -3.71 1.08 5.27
C ILE A 55 -3.66 2.16 6.36
N ASP A 56 -2.98 3.26 6.05
CA ASP A 56 -2.86 4.40 6.94
C ASP A 56 -3.31 5.68 6.22
N GLU A 57 -3.61 6.71 6.98
CA GLU A 57 -4.07 7.99 6.44
C GLU A 57 -2.99 9.07 6.64
N PRO A 58 -2.83 10.00 5.68
CA PRO A 58 -1.95 11.13 5.87
C PRO A 58 -2.55 12.14 6.85
N ASP A 59 -1.70 12.89 7.55
CA ASP A 59 -2.15 14.02 8.38
C ASP A 59 -2.47 15.23 7.52
N GLU A 60 -1.71 15.43 6.46
CA GLU A 60 -1.93 16.49 5.46
C GLU A 60 -1.53 15.97 4.08
N GLY A 61 -2.03 16.64 3.06
CA GLY A 61 -1.78 16.27 1.68
C GLY A 61 -2.69 15.19 1.16
N TYR A 62 -2.43 14.70 -0.04
CA TYR A 62 -3.27 13.66 -0.63
C TYR A 62 -2.47 12.72 -1.52
N ILE A 63 -3.09 11.55 -1.74
CA ILE A 63 -2.68 10.56 -2.73
C ILE A 63 -3.82 10.36 -3.70
N SER A 64 -3.50 10.38 -4.99
CA SER A 64 -4.43 10.08 -6.06
C SER A 64 -3.87 8.95 -6.91
N ILE A 65 -4.68 7.93 -7.18
CA ILE A 65 -4.36 6.88 -8.14
C ILE A 65 -5.42 6.87 -9.22
N ASN A 66 -4.98 7.00 -10.46
CA ASN A 66 -5.84 7.02 -11.64
C ASN A 66 -6.99 8.03 -11.52
N GLY A 67 -6.71 9.20 -10.90
CA GLY A 67 -7.69 10.26 -10.68
C GLY A 67 -8.53 10.12 -9.41
N GLU A 68 -8.39 9.04 -8.66
CA GLU A 68 -9.17 8.79 -7.44
C GLU A 68 -8.34 9.13 -6.19
N LYS A 69 -8.83 10.05 -5.37
CA LYS A 69 -8.19 10.44 -4.11
C LYS A 69 -8.62 9.51 -2.98
N THR A 70 -7.65 8.88 -2.32
CA THR A 70 -7.94 7.92 -1.24
C THR A 70 -8.52 8.56 0.00
N GLY A 71 -8.18 9.81 0.29
CA GLY A 71 -8.67 10.52 1.48
C GLY A 71 -10.18 10.75 1.49
N ASP A 72 -10.80 10.76 0.33
CA ASP A 72 -12.25 10.95 0.19
C ASP A 72 -13.03 9.64 0.27
N MET A 73 -12.34 8.51 0.41
CA MET A 73 -12.95 7.18 0.41
C MET A 73 -13.32 6.72 1.80
N LYS A 74 -14.52 6.13 1.91
CA LYS A 74 -14.96 5.39 3.10
C LYS A 74 -14.41 3.96 3.05
N GLU A 75 -14.53 3.22 4.13
CA GLU A 75 -13.99 1.87 4.30
C GLU A 75 -14.32 0.94 3.12
N LYS A 76 -15.56 0.93 2.68
CA LYS A 76 -16.00 0.09 1.56
C LYS A 76 -15.30 0.47 0.26
N ALA A 77 -15.18 1.77 -0.02
CA ALA A 77 -14.51 2.28 -1.21
C ALA A 77 -12.99 2.00 -1.16
N LEU A 78 -12.37 2.11 0.01
CA LEU A 78 -10.96 1.77 0.20
C LEU A 78 -10.70 0.28 -0.03
N THR A 79 -11.60 -0.59 0.37
CA THR A 79 -11.48 -2.03 0.11
C THR A 79 -11.48 -2.30 -1.39
N LEU A 80 -12.41 -1.69 -2.14
CA LEU A 80 -12.46 -1.82 -3.59
C LEU A 80 -11.22 -1.23 -4.26
N TYR A 81 -10.74 -0.10 -3.78
CA TYR A 81 -9.52 0.54 -4.24
C TYR A 81 -8.32 -0.40 -4.12
N ARG A 82 -8.14 -1.02 -2.94
CA ARG A 82 -7.04 -1.96 -2.71
C ARG A 82 -7.12 -3.17 -3.63
N ARG A 83 -8.30 -3.73 -3.81
CA ARG A 83 -8.52 -4.88 -4.70
C ARG A 83 -8.23 -4.56 -6.16
N LYS A 84 -8.57 -3.36 -6.59
CA LYS A 84 -8.45 -2.94 -7.98
C LYS A 84 -7.04 -2.51 -8.37
N HIS A 85 -6.36 -1.78 -7.50
CA HIS A 85 -5.12 -1.10 -7.85
C HIS A 85 -3.86 -1.66 -7.20
N LEU A 86 -3.97 -2.47 -6.16
CA LEU A 86 -2.84 -2.79 -5.30
C LEU A 86 -2.57 -4.28 -5.20
N GLY A 87 -1.30 -4.61 -5.15
CA GLY A 87 -0.79 -5.88 -4.71
C GLY A 87 0.36 -5.63 -3.73
N TYR A 88 0.44 -6.44 -2.68
CA TYR A 88 1.44 -6.27 -1.64
C TYR A 88 2.45 -7.40 -1.64
N VAL A 89 3.72 -7.02 -1.51
CA VAL A 89 4.79 -7.96 -1.18
C VAL A 89 5.42 -7.46 0.11
N PHE A 90 5.26 -8.24 1.17
CA PHE A 90 5.73 -7.86 2.51
C PHE A 90 7.19 -8.25 2.72
N GLN A 91 7.88 -7.52 3.59
CA GLN A 91 9.25 -7.82 3.99
C GLN A 91 9.32 -9.14 4.76
N MET A 92 8.33 -9.42 5.60
CA MET A 92 8.15 -10.71 6.28
C MET A 92 7.17 -11.56 5.46
N TYR A 93 7.19 -12.86 5.65
CA TYR A 93 6.34 -13.77 4.88
C TYR A 93 4.85 -13.59 5.13
N ASN A 94 4.46 -13.11 6.31
CA ASN A 94 3.07 -12.89 6.72
C ASN A 94 2.17 -14.12 6.52
N LEU A 95 2.71 -15.30 6.78
CA LEU A 95 1.95 -16.54 6.68
C LEU A 95 1.06 -16.72 7.89
N ILE A 96 -0.13 -17.28 7.66
CA ILE A 96 -1.07 -17.65 8.73
C ILE A 96 -0.74 -19.09 9.15
N PRO A 97 -0.30 -19.32 10.41
CA PRO A 97 0.25 -20.62 10.81
C PRO A 97 -0.73 -21.79 10.71
N ASN A 98 -2.01 -21.52 10.89
CA ASN A 98 -3.06 -22.57 10.90
C ASN A 98 -3.55 -22.94 9.51
N LEU A 99 -3.06 -22.28 8.47
CA LEU A 99 -3.45 -22.52 7.09
C LEU A 99 -2.33 -23.23 6.33
N ASN A 100 -2.68 -24.06 5.37
CA ASN A 100 -1.69 -24.69 4.49
C ASN A 100 -1.21 -23.71 3.40
N VAL A 101 -0.35 -24.18 2.50
CA VAL A 101 0.23 -23.35 1.44
C VAL A 101 -0.86 -22.76 0.53
N LYS A 102 -1.75 -23.61 0.03
CA LYS A 102 -2.83 -23.18 -0.87
C LYS A 102 -3.76 -22.17 -0.19
N GLU A 103 -4.14 -22.43 1.05
CA GLU A 103 -5.02 -21.53 1.82
C GLU A 103 -4.37 -20.18 2.07
N ASN A 104 -3.06 -20.12 2.36
CA ASN A 104 -2.34 -18.85 2.49
C ASN A 104 -2.36 -18.05 1.19
N ILE A 105 -2.21 -18.71 0.05
CA ILE A 105 -2.29 -18.07 -1.26
C ILE A 105 -3.72 -17.58 -1.53
N GLU A 106 -4.73 -18.36 -1.16
CA GLU A 106 -6.14 -17.99 -1.33
C GLU A 106 -6.50 -16.71 -0.58
N VAL A 107 -5.93 -16.49 0.60
CA VAL A 107 -6.13 -15.24 1.35
C VAL A 107 -5.73 -14.03 0.50
N GLY A 108 -4.57 -14.11 -0.17
CA GLY A 108 -4.12 -13.05 -1.09
C GLY A 108 -5.03 -12.92 -2.30
N ALA A 109 -5.53 -14.03 -2.84
CA ALA A 109 -6.42 -14.02 -4.00
C ALA A 109 -7.74 -13.31 -3.72
N TYR A 110 -8.30 -13.44 -2.52
CA TYR A 110 -9.52 -12.73 -2.13
C TYR A 110 -9.36 -11.20 -2.12
N LEU A 111 -8.13 -10.72 -2.07
CA LEU A 111 -7.83 -9.29 -2.08
C LEU A 111 -7.72 -8.71 -3.49
N SER A 112 -7.95 -9.52 -4.52
CA SER A 112 -7.83 -9.10 -5.93
C SER A 112 -9.08 -9.46 -6.73
N ASP A 113 -9.40 -8.61 -7.72
CA ASP A 113 -10.49 -8.86 -8.67
C ASP A 113 -10.09 -9.85 -9.77
N LYS A 114 -8.78 -9.97 -10.02
CA LYS A 114 -8.23 -10.71 -11.17
C LYS A 114 -7.14 -11.68 -10.73
N ALA A 115 -7.42 -12.44 -9.68
CA ALA A 115 -6.47 -13.44 -9.21
C ALA A 115 -6.28 -14.55 -10.25
N LEU A 116 -5.03 -15.00 -10.38
CA LEU A 116 -4.70 -16.14 -11.23
C LEU A 116 -5.20 -17.43 -10.59
N ASP A 117 -5.34 -18.49 -11.40
CA ASP A 117 -5.70 -19.81 -10.89
C ASP A 117 -4.58 -20.34 -9.99
N ILE A 118 -4.94 -20.67 -8.74
CA ILE A 118 -3.96 -21.06 -7.72
C ILE A 118 -3.32 -22.41 -8.03
N ASP A 119 -4.11 -23.37 -8.50
CA ASP A 119 -3.59 -24.69 -8.84
C ASP A 119 -2.60 -24.61 -10.00
N GLU A 120 -2.89 -23.77 -10.99
CA GLU A 120 -2.01 -23.51 -12.12
C GLU A 120 -0.71 -22.83 -11.66
N LEU A 121 -0.78 -21.86 -10.76
CA LEU A 121 0.40 -21.22 -10.17
C LEU A 121 1.26 -22.22 -9.42
N LEU A 122 0.66 -23.08 -8.60
CA LEU A 122 1.39 -24.09 -7.83
C LEU A 122 2.08 -25.09 -8.74
N HIS A 123 1.51 -25.39 -9.89
CA HIS A 123 2.15 -26.25 -10.90
C HIS A 123 3.37 -25.59 -11.53
N THR A 124 3.37 -24.27 -11.66
CA THR A 124 4.46 -23.51 -12.26
C THR A 124 5.67 -23.41 -11.32
N LEU A 125 5.41 -23.42 -10.04
CA LEU A 125 6.47 -23.37 -9.02
C LEU A 125 7.06 -24.77 -8.79
#